data_cd0a1864e4ad6fcb2023c94920be0d04
#
_entry.id   cd0a1864e4ad6fcb2023c94920be0d04
#
_cell.length_a   1.000
_cell.length_b   1.000
_cell.length_c   1.000
_cell.angle_alpha   90.00
_cell.angle_beta   90.00
_cell.angle_gamma   90.00
#
_symmetry.space_group_name_H-M   'P 1'
#
loop_
_entity.id
_entity.type
_entity.pdbx_description
1 polymer ?
#
loop_
_entity_poly.entity_id
_entity_poly.type
_entity_poly.pdbx_seq_one_letter_code
_entity_poly.pdbx_strand_id
1 'polypeptide(L)' 'MGRLDGKVCIVTGASAGIGRATAELFCREGAKVVAVARREERLRDLAEECSELPGEIIWHAGDV' A
#
# COMPACT_ATOMS: atom_id res chain seq x y z
N MET A 1 15.40 -5.29 -4.02
CA MET A 1 15.54 -6.67 -4.43
C MET A 1 14.28 -7.33 -4.96
N GLY A 2 13.14 -6.74 -4.88
CA GLY A 2 11.97 -7.21 -5.60
C GLY A 2 11.47 -8.62 -5.29
N ARG A 3 11.49 -9.01 -4.02
CA ARG A 3 11.00 -10.34 -3.63
C ARG A 3 9.54 -10.57 -4.02
N LEU A 4 8.78 -9.51 -4.12
CA LEU A 4 7.37 -9.58 -4.42
C LEU A 4 7.03 -9.03 -5.81
N ASP A 5 8.02 -8.91 -6.67
CA ASP A 5 7.81 -8.45 -8.04
C ASP A 5 6.68 -9.24 -8.70
N GLY A 6 5.73 -8.53 -9.25
CA GLY A 6 4.60 -9.14 -9.92
C GLY A 6 3.52 -9.71 -9.01
N LYS A 7 3.73 -9.66 -7.70
CA LYS A 7 2.71 -10.13 -6.76
C LYS A 7 1.70 -9.03 -6.47
N VAL A 8 0.49 -9.44 -6.18
CA VAL A 8 -0.57 -8.52 -5.78
C VAL A 8 -0.92 -8.81 -4.32
N CYS A 9 -0.82 -7.78 -3.50
CA CYS A 9 -1.10 -7.90 -2.07
C CYS A 9 -2.21 -6.94 -1.68
N ILE A 10 -3.16 -7.43 -0.90
CA ILE A 10 -4.27 -6.61 -0.43
C ILE A 10 -4.05 -6.33 1.06
N VAL A 11 -4.03 -5.06 1.44
CA VAL A 11 -3.83 -4.65 2.82
C VAL A 11 -5.02 -3.84 3.27
N THR A 12 -5.79 -4.37 4.20
CA THR A 12 -6.91 -3.64 4.80
C THR A 12 -6.40 -2.87 6.02
N GLY A 13 -7.04 -1.75 6.32
CA GLY A 13 -6.59 -0.90 7.42
C GLY A 13 -5.27 -0.21 7.13
N ALA A 14 -4.96 0.03 5.88
CA ALA A 14 -3.66 0.57 5.46
C ALA A 14 -3.40 2.01 5.90
N SER A 15 -4.40 2.69 6.44
CA SER A 15 -4.26 4.07 6.88
C SER A 15 -3.64 4.21 8.26
N ALA A 16 -3.42 3.12 8.98
CA ALA A 16 -2.97 3.19 10.36
C ALA A 16 -1.93 2.13 10.68
N GLY A 17 -0.99 2.53 11.48
CA GLY A 17 -0.05 1.66 12.19
C GLY A 17 0.54 0.53 11.35
N ILE A 18 0.26 -0.68 11.78
CA ILE A 18 0.81 -1.90 11.19
C ILE A 18 0.40 -2.08 9.73
N GLY A 19 -0.86 -1.74 9.41
CA GLY A 19 -1.34 -1.87 8.03
C GLY A 19 -0.55 -0.98 7.08
N ARG A 20 -0.29 0.26 7.48
CA ARG A 20 0.48 1.19 6.68
C ARG A 20 1.91 0.71 6.50
N ALA A 21 2.54 0.25 7.58
CA ALA A 21 3.91 -0.25 7.52
C ALA A 21 4.01 -1.48 6.62
N THR A 22 3.01 -2.36 6.67
CA THR A 22 2.97 -3.55 5.85
C THR A 22 2.84 -3.20 4.37
N ALA A 23 1.95 -2.24 4.06
CA ALA A 23 1.77 -1.80 2.68
C ALA A 23 3.07 -1.21 2.11
N GLU A 24 3.74 -0.39 2.91
CA GLU A 24 5.00 0.22 2.52
C GLU A 24 6.07 -0.84 2.26
N LEU A 25 6.16 -1.82 3.16
CA LEU A 25 7.13 -2.89 3.01
C LEU A 25 6.90 -3.68 1.73
N PHE A 26 5.66 -4.05 1.46
CA PHE A 26 5.34 -4.80 0.24
C PHE A 26 5.64 -3.99 -1.02
N CYS A 27 5.33 -2.71 -1.00
CA CYS A 27 5.62 -1.84 -2.12
C CYS A 27 7.13 -1.74 -2.36
N ARG A 28 7.90 -1.68 -1.28
CA ARG A 28 9.35 -1.64 -1.36
C ARG A 28 9.91 -2.91 -2.00
N GLU A 29 9.23 -4.03 -1.79
CA GLU A 29 9.64 -5.32 -2.35
C GLU A 29 9.12 -5.54 -3.79
N GLY A 30 8.49 -4.55 -4.37
CA GLY A 30 8.06 -4.61 -5.76
C GLY A 30 6.64 -5.08 -5.99
N ALA A 31 5.85 -5.28 -4.94
CA ALA A 31 4.48 -5.76 -5.07
C ALA A 31 3.54 -4.66 -5.55
N LYS A 32 2.45 -5.08 -6.17
CA LYS A 32 1.31 -4.20 -6.37
C LYS A 32 0.45 -4.33 -5.12
N VAL A 33 0.30 -3.24 -4.40
CA VAL A 33 -0.43 -3.24 -3.14
C VAL A 33 -1.79 -2.56 -3.34
N VAL A 34 -2.85 -3.29 -3.02
CA VAL A 34 -4.19 -2.71 -2.98
C VAL A 34 -4.45 -2.33 -1.53
N ALA A 35 -4.38 -1.05 -1.24
CA ALA A 35 -4.53 -0.54 0.11
C ALA A 35 -5.97 -0.09 0.32
N VAL A 36 -6.62 -0.62 1.34
CA VAL A 36 -8.02 -0.31 1.63
C VAL A 36 -8.12 0.26 3.03
N ALA A 37 -8.78 1.40 3.16
CA ALA A 37 -9.02 2.02 4.46
C ALA A 37 -10.15 3.02 4.33
N ARG A 38 -10.63 3.51 5.46
CA ARG A 38 -11.73 4.47 5.48
C ARG A 38 -11.30 5.89 5.14
N ARG A 39 -10.08 6.27 5.45
CA ARG A 39 -9.61 7.64 5.29
C ARG A 39 -8.83 7.82 4.01
N GLU A 40 -9.45 8.48 3.05
CA GLU A 40 -8.84 8.71 1.76
C GLU A 40 -7.54 9.49 1.84
N GLU A 41 -7.50 10.54 2.65
CA GLU A 41 -6.30 11.37 2.75
C GLU A 41 -5.08 10.59 3.21
N ARG A 42 -5.28 9.61 4.07
CA ARG A 42 -4.18 8.79 4.55
C ARG A 42 -3.68 7.82 3.49
N LEU A 43 -4.60 7.29 2.69
CA LEU A 43 -4.24 6.42 1.59
C LEU A 43 -3.49 7.20 0.51
N ARG A 44 -3.92 8.41 0.26
CA ARG A 44 -3.25 9.28 -0.69
C ARG A 44 -1.83 9.59 -0.26
N ASP A 45 -1.65 9.89 1.04
CA ASP A 45 -0.33 10.15 1.60
C ASP A 45 0.57 8.92 1.47
N LEU A 46 0.01 7.74 1.73
CA LEU A 46 0.76 6.50 1.59
C LEU A 46 1.21 6.30 0.16
N ALA A 47 0.33 6.53 -0.79
CA ALA A 47 0.66 6.38 -2.21
C ALA A 47 1.77 7.35 -2.61
N GLU A 48 1.71 8.59 -2.12
CA GLU A 48 2.75 9.57 -2.40
C GLU A 48 4.09 9.17 -1.81
N GLU A 49 4.09 8.69 -0.58
CA GLU A 49 5.32 8.25 0.07
C GLU A 49 5.96 7.08 -0.64
N CYS A 50 5.14 6.23 -1.24
CA CYS A 50 5.62 5.04 -1.93
C CYS A 50 5.85 5.26 -3.42
N SER A 51 5.69 6.48 -3.92
CA SER A 51 5.75 6.74 -5.35
C SER A 51 7.10 6.43 -5.99
N GLU A 52 8.16 6.47 -5.20
CA GLU A 52 9.51 6.18 -5.70
C GLU A 52 9.95 4.75 -5.46
N LEU A 53 9.11 3.96 -4.81
CA LEU A 53 9.43 2.56 -4.56
C LEU A 53 9.14 1.71 -5.80
N PRO A 54 9.79 0.55 -5.92
CA PRO A 54 9.63 -0.29 -7.12
C PRO A 54 8.23 -0.86 -7.31
N GLY A 55 7.45 -0.97 -6.24
CA GLY A 55 6.08 -1.47 -6.34
C GLY A 55 5.10 -0.37 -6.69
N GLU A 56 3.82 -0.68 -6.50
CA GLU A 56 2.75 0.22 -6.85
C GLU A 56 1.67 0.19 -5.77
N ILE A 57 1.13 1.34 -5.41
CA ILE A 57 0.01 1.42 -4.49
C ILE A 57 -1.25 1.77 -5.28
N ILE A 58 -2.22 0.91 -5.18
CA ILE A 58 -3.57 1.17 -5.70
C ILE A 58 -4.43 1.26 -4.45
N TRP A 59 -5.12 2.36 -4.25
CA TRP A 59 -5.87 2.52 -3.00
C TRP A 59 -7.36 2.71 -3.24
N HIS A 60 -8.12 2.27 -2.25
CA HIS A 60 -9.57 2.37 -2.27
C HIS A 60 -10.05 2.83 -0.89
N ALA A 61 -10.74 3.94 -0.85
CA ALA A 61 -11.29 4.46 0.39
C ALA A 61 -12.71 3.95 0.56
N GLY A 62 -13.01 3.36 1.70
CA GLY A 62 -14.33 2.85 1.97
C GLY A 62 -14.30 1.77 3.03
N ASP A 63 -15.49 1.26 3.33
CA ASP A 63 -15.64 0.14 4.26
C ASP A 63 -15.48 -1.17 3.52
N VAL A 64 -14.87 -2.09 4.20
CA VAL A 64 -14.65 -3.43 3.67
C VAL A 64 -15.73 -4.37 4.21
#